data_2b28c9e510868805f7268fdde7f3a26a
#
_entry.id   2b28c9e510868805f7268fdde7f3a26a
#
_cell.length_a   1.000
_cell.length_b   1.000
_cell.length_c   1.000
_cell.angle_alpha   90.00
_cell.angle_beta   90.00
_cell.angle_gamma   90.00
#
_symmetry.space_group_name_H-M   'P 1'
#
loop_
_entity.id
_entity.type
_entity.pdbx_description
1 polymer ?
#
loop_
_entity_poly.entity_id
_entity_poly.type
_entity_poly.pdbx_seq_one_letter_code
_entity_poly.pdbx_strand_id
1 'polypeptide(L)'
;MLFDGISHQVPDTDPGETEEWIDSFDAIVDARGRARARYLLMKLLERARTKQVEFPATVSTPYVNTIPADAEPWFPGDEYQERRIRAYIRWNAAAMVVRANTRTEGIGGHLSTYASSAALYEVGFNHFFRGKADGGFGDQVFFQGHASPGIYARAYVEGRLSEKELDNYRHEVAGDG
;
A
#
# COMPACT_ATOMS: atom_id res chain seq x y z
N MET A 1 17.06 -16.16 4.13
CA MET A 1 17.68 -15.17 5.06
C MET A 1 17.98 -13.91 4.26
N LEU A 2 17.82 -12.71 4.86
CA LEU A 2 17.89 -11.43 4.13
C LEU A 2 19.30 -11.03 3.66
N PHE A 3 20.33 -11.74 4.07
CA PHE A 3 21.73 -11.42 3.75
C PHE A 3 22.46 -12.47 2.90
N ASP A 4 21.80 -13.58 2.59
CA ASP A 4 22.42 -14.59 1.73
C ASP A 4 22.59 -14.02 0.32
N GLY A 5 23.81 -13.77 -0.09
CA GLY A 5 24.17 -13.33 -1.43
C GLY A 5 24.39 -11.82 -1.63
N ILE A 6 24.26 -10.96 -0.60
CA ILE A 6 24.56 -9.51 -0.78
C ILE A 6 26.05 -9.29 -1.03
N SER A 7 26.92 -10.01 -0.34
CA SER A 7 28.37 -9.95 -0.54
C SER A 7 28.81 -10.41 -1.95
N HIS A 8 28.03 -11.26 -2.60
CA HIS A 8 28.34 -11.71 -3.97
C HIS A 8 28.12 -10.66 -5.06
N GLN A 9 27.52 -9.53 -4.70
CA GLN A 9 27.31 -8.42 -5.64
C GLN A 9 28.50 -7.45 -5.69
N VAL A 10 29.41 -7.55 -4.72
CA VAL A 10 30.64 -6.74 -4.65
C VAL A 10 31.82 -7.68 -4.67
N PRO A 11 32.77 -7.55 -5.63
CA PRO A 11 33.93 -8.40 -5.66
C PRO A 11 34.81 -8.16 -4.44
N ASP A 12 35.25 -9.25 -3.81
CA ASP A 12 36.21 -9.19 -2.72
C ASP A 12 37.62 -8.96 -3.31
N THR A 13 38.19 -7.80 -3.04
CA THR A 13 39.49 -7.39 -3.54
C THR A 13 40.65 -7.78 -2.63
N ASP A 14 40.35 -8.16 -1.38
CA ASP A 14 41.33 -8.63 -0.39
C ASP A 14 40.71 -9.69 0.53
N PRO A 15 40.68 -10.96 0.12
CA PRO A 15 40.11 -12.04 0.92
C PRO A 15 40.79 -12.22 2.27
N GLY A 16 42.11 -11.91 2.37
CA GLY A 16 42.84 -12.03 3.62
C GLY A 16 42.39 -11.02 4.66
N GLU A 17 42.24 -9.74 4.27
CA GLU A 17 41.68 -8.71 5.16
C GLU A 17 40.24 -9.05 5.55
N THR A 18 39.45 -9.55 4.62
CA THR A 18 38.05 -9.96 4.90
C THR A 18 37.99 -11.05 5.95
N GLU A 19 38.86 -12.05 5.88
CA GLU A 19 38.93 -13.16 6.85
C GLU A 19 39.36 -12.66 8.24
N GLU A 20 40.34 -11.77 8.29
CA GLU A 20 40.76 -11.14 9.57
C GLU A 20 39.62 -10.36 10.27
N TRP A 21 38.79 -9.67 9.50
CA TRP A 21 37.64 -8.94 10.04
C TRP A 21 36.55 -9.91 10.56
N ILE A 22 36.31 -11.02 9.88
CA ILE A 22 35.36 -12.06 10.28
C ILE A 22 35.86 -12.73 11.57
N ASP A 23 37.12 -13.15 11.62
CA ASP A 23 37.73 -13.77 12.79
C ASP A 23 37.71 -12.85 14.01
N SER A 24 37.97 -11.54 13.81
CA SER A 24 37.90 -10.54 14.85
C SER A 24 36.48 -10.39 15.40
N PHE A 25 35.50 -10.45 14.54
CA PHE A 25 34.08 -10.39 14.94
C PHE A 25 33.69 -11.64 15.74
N ASP A 26 34.06 -12.83 15.27
CA ASP A 26 33.78 -14.09 15.94
C ASP A 26 34.44 -14.16 17.32
N ALA A 27 35.69 -13.71 17.43
CA ALA A 27 36.40 -13.63 18.74
C ALA A 27 35.65 -12.69 19.72
N ILE A 28 35.01 -11.63 19.24
CA ILE A 28 34.20 -10.76 20.10
C ILE A 28 32.92 -11.46 20.53
N VAL A 29 32.28 -12.20 19.64
CA VAL A 29 31.09 -13.00 20.00
C VAL A 29 31.44 -14.00 21.12
N ASP A 30 32.55 -14.71 20.96
CA ASP A 30 32.97 -15.75 21.90
C ASP A 30 33.44 -15.16 23.23
N ALA A 31 34.25 -14.11 23.22
CA ALA A 31 34.84 -13.55 24.43
C ALA A 31 33.91 -12.60 25.20
N ARG A 32 33.00 -11.90 24.51
CA ARG A 32 32.20 -10.81 25.08
C ARG A 32 30.71 -10.99 24.89
N GLY A 33 30.30 -12.00 24.15
CA GLY A 33 28.90 -12.34 23.88
C GLY A 33 28.22 -11.49 22.82
N ARG A 34 27.07 -11.98 22.38
CA ARG A 34 26.26 -11.40 21.24
C ARG A 34 25.86 -9.95 21.45
N ALA A 35 25.61 -9.53 22.68
CA ALA A 35 25.19 -8.14 22.94
C ALA A 35 26.31 -7.13 22.61
N ARG A 36 27.56 -7.46 22.94
CA ARG A 36 28.72 -6.62 22.61
C ARG A 36 29.00 -6.63 21.11
N ALA A 37 28.95 -7.78 20.48
CA ALA A 37 29.12 -7.92 19.04
C ALA A 37 28.06 -7.08 18.29
N ARG A 38 26.80 -7.15 18.69
CA ARG A 38 25.71 -6.33 18.14
C ARG A 38 25.99 -4.83 18.28
N TYR A 39 26.46 -4.39 19.45
CA TYR A 39 26.79 -2.98 19.66
C TYR A 39 27.89 -2.50 18.72
N LEU A 40 28.96 -3.29 18.55
CA LEU A 40 30.05 -2.98 17.64
C LEU A 40 29.60 -2.92 16.19
N LEU A 41 28.79 -3.90 15.76
CA LEU A 41 28.22 -3.90 14.42
C LEU A 41 27.41 -2.61 14.14
N MET A 42 26.57 -2.19 15.11
CA MET A 42 25.83 -0.93 14.97
C MET A 42 26.75 0.28 14.89
N LYS A 43 27.84 0.32 15.65
CA LYS A 43 28.85 1.39 15.58
C LYS A 43 29.61 1.42 14.25
N LEU A 44 29.90 0.26 13.68
CA LEU A 44 30.50 0.18 12.34
C LEU A 44 29.54 0.69 11.26
N LEU A 45 28.26 0.33 11.32
CA LEU A 45 27.24 0.84 10.40
C LEU A 45 27.05 2.37 10.53
N GLU A 46 27.08 2.91 11.74
CA GLU A 46 27.06 4.34 11.99
C GLU A 46 28.30 5.04 11.36
N ARG A 47 29.47 4.41 11.52
CA ARG A 47 30.72 4.91 10.92
C ARG A 47 30.71 4.82 9.41
N ALA A 48 30.23 3.73 8.83
CA ALA A 48 30.06 3.55 7.39
C ALA A 48 29.20 4.69 6.80
N ARG A 49 28.06 4.99 7.45
CA ARG A 49 27.20 6.12 7.06
C ARG A 49 27.95 7.47 7.09
N THR A 50 28.73 7.73 8.14
CA THR A 50 29.54 8.96 8.24
C THR A 50 30.59 9.07 7.13
N LYS A 51 31.09 7.93 6.65
CA LYS A 51 32.08 7.83 5.57
C LYS A 51 31.46 7.71 4.19
N GLN A 52 30.12 7.79 4.08
CA GLN A 52 29.37 7.66 2.83
C GLN A 52 29.61 6.32 2.11
N VAL A 53 29.91 5.27 2.86
CA VAL A 53 29.97 3.92 2.34
C VAL A 53 28.53 3.46 2.15
N GLU A 54 28.14 3.20 0.91
CA GLU A 54 26.81 2.69 0.58
C GLU A 54 26.69 1.24 1.06
N PHE A 55 25.67 0.94 1.80
CA PHE A 55 25.28 -0.42 2.17
C PHE A 55 23.76 -0.58 1.99
N PRO A 56 23.31 -1.77 1.63
CA PRO A 56 21.89 -2.04 1.48
C PRO A 56 21.13 -1.67 2.75
N ALA A 57 19.94 -1.10 2.62
CA ALA A 57 19.09 -0.78 3.76
C ALA A 57 18.85 -2.05 4.59
N THR A 58 19.57 -2.18 5.71
CA THR A 58 19.51 -3.33 6.61
C THR A 58 18.28 -3.33 7.49
N VAL A 59 17.46 -2.28 7.40
CA VAL A 59 16.22 -2.15 8.14
C VAL A 59 15.05 -2.49 7.23
N SER A 60 14.90 -3.76 6.87
CA SER A 60 13.56 -4.29 6.77
C SER A 60 13.22 -4.78 8.17
N THR A 61 12.48 -4.00 8.92
CA THR A 61 11.77 -4.55 10.06
C THR A 61 10.93 -5.69 9.54
N PRO A 62 11.06 -6.92 10.06
CA PRO A 62 10.11 -7.96 9.69
C PRO A 62 8.73 -7.38 9.93
N TYR A 63 7.83 -7.51 8.95
CA TYR A 63 6.44 -7.14 9.14
C TYR A 63 5.91 -7.99 10.29
N VAL A 64 5.76 -7.35 11.43
CA VAL A 64 5.16 -7.98 12.61
C VAL A 64 3.75 -7.43 12.68
N ASN A 65 2.75 -8.29 12.49
CA ASN A 65 1.37 -7.91 12.76
C ASN A 65 1.27 -7.47 14.22
N THR A 66 0.73 -6.29 14.43
CA THR A 66 0.48 -5.76 15.77
C THR A 66 -0.55 -6.63 16.50
N ILE A 67 -1.46 -7.24 15.75
CA ILE A 67 -2.45 -8.21 16.21
C ILE A 67 -2.06 -9.56 15.59
N PRO A 68 -1.72 -10.59 16.37
CA PRO A 68 -1.46 -11.93 15.85
C PRO A 68 -2.75 -12.52 15.25
N ALA A 69 -2.60 -13.43 14.27
CA ALA A 69 -3.72 -13.97 13.51
C ALA A 69 -4.77 -14.69 14.37
N ASP A 70 -4.36 -15.30 15.47
CA ASP A 70 -5.24 -15.96 16.44
C ASP A 70 -6.03 -14.99 17.34
N ALA A 71 -5.58 -13.75 17.43
CA ALA A 71 -6.27 -12.67 18.15
C ALA A 71 -7.04 -11.72 17.21
N GLU A 72 -7.03 -11.97 15.89
CA GLU A 72 -7.76 -11.18 14.93
C GLU A 72 -9.27 -11.35 15.13
N PRO A 73 -10.04 -10.25 15.32
CA PRO A 73 -11.48 -10.36 15.47
C PRO A 73 -12.14 -10.86 14.18
N TRP A 74 -13.25 -11.53 14.33
CA TRP A 74 -14.06 -11.92 13.18
C TRP A 74 -14.46 -10.72 12.34
N PHE A 75 -14.46 -10.91 11.03
CA PHE A 75 -14.93 -9.90 10.09
C PHE A 75 -16.37 -9.48 10.43
N PRO A 76 -16.66 -8.19 10.67
CA PRO A 76 -17.96 -7.75 11.22
C PRO A 76 -19.09 -7.75 10.18
N GLY A 77 -18.79 -7.97 8.90
CA GLY A 77 -19.74 -7.93 7.79
C GLY A 77 -20.06 -9.29 7.20
N ASP A 78 -20.85 -9.27 6.15
CA ASP A 78 -21.12 -10.42 5.29
C ASP A 78 -20.14 -10.42 4.10
N GLU A 79 -19.07 -11.22 4.19
CA GLU A 79 -18.05 -11.29 3.14
C GLU A 79 -18.63 -11.65 1.76
N TYR A 80 -19.65 -12.47 1.71
CA TYR A 80 -20.28 -12.87 0.45
C TYR A 80 -21.00 -11.69 -0.20
N GLN A 81 -21.79 -10.96 0.57
CA GLN A 81 -22.51 -9.79 0.09
C GLN A 81 -21.55 -8.67 -0.29
N GLU A 82 -20.54 -8.39 0.52
CA GLU A 82 -19.58 -7.34 0.26
C GLU A 82 -18.71 -7.63 -0.97
N ARG A 83 -18.37 -8.89 -1.19
CA ARG A 83 -17.70 -9.33 -2.42
C ARG A 83 -18.56 -9.06 -3.67
N ARG A 84 -19.86 -9.29 -3.58
CA ARG A 84 -20.80 -9.01 -4.68
C ARG A 84 -20.91 -7.51 -4.92
N ILE A 85 -21.12 -6.71 -3.88
CA ILE A 85 -21.21 -5.25 -3.97
C ILE A 85 -19.93 -4.68 -4.63
N ARG A 86 -18.76 -5.10 -4.16
CA ARG A 86 -17.47 -4.72 -4.74
C ARG A 86 -17.36 -5.11 -6.21
N ALA A 87 -17.86 -6.27 -6.60
CA ALA A 87 -17.87 -6.69 -7.99
C ALA A 87 -18.76 -5.77 -8.86
N TYR A 88 -19.94 -5.38 -8.39
CA TYR A 88 -20.81 -4.42 -9.09
C TYR A 88 -20.15 -3.05 -9.23
N ILE A 89 -19.54 -2.53 -8.16
CA ILE A 89 -18.85 -1.24 -8.20
C ILE A 89 -17.68 -1.28 -9.19
N ARG A 90 -16.85 -2.33 -9.15
CA ARG A 90 -15.72 -2.49 -10.08
C ARG A 90 -16.18 -2.59 -11.53
N TRP A 91 -17.26 -3.33 -11.78
CA TRP A 91 -17.84 -3.43 -13.12
C TRP A 91 -18.33 -2.07 -13.62
N ASN A 92 -19.10 -1.34 -12.82
CA ASN A 92 -19.63 -0.04 -13.20
C ASN A 92 -18.51 0.99 -13.41
N ALA A 93 -17.45 0.97 -12.61
CA ALA A 93 -16.29 1.82 -12.82
C ALA A 93 -15.61 1.54 -14.17
N ALA A 94 -15.40 0.28 -14.51
CA ALA A 94 -14.85 -0.12 -15.80
C ALA A 94 -15.78 0.27 -16.97
N ALA A 95 -17.06 -0.02 -16.86
CA ALA A 95 -18.06 0.29 -17.88
C ALA A 95 -18.14 1.81 -18.15
N MET A 96 -18.16 2.62 -17.09
CA MET A 96 -18.16 4.09 -17.20
C MET A 96 -16.94 4.60 -17.98
N VAL A 97 -15.75 4.17 -17.63
CA VAL A 97 -14.51 4.60 -18.30
C VAL A 97 -14.47 4.13 -19.75
N VAL A 98 -14.85 2.88 -20.02
CA VAL A 98 -14.90 2.33 -21.40
C VAL A 98 -15.91 3.10 -22.25
N ARG A 99 -17.12 3.32 -21.73
CA ARG A 99 -18.15 4.09 -22.44
C ARG A 99 -17.67 5.52 -22.73
N ALA A 100 -17.05 6.18 -21.78
CA ALA A 100 -16.51 7.53 -21.98
C ALA A 100 -15.45 7.56 -23.11
N ASN A 101 -14.50 6.63 -23.10
CA ASN A 101 -13.46 6.54 -24.12
C ASN A 101 -13.99 6.12 -25.50
N THR A 102 -15.08 5.37 -25.56
CA THR A 102 -15.75 5.04 -26.84
C THR A 102 -16.44 6.26 -27.46
N ARG A 103 -16.97 7.16 -26.64
CA ARG A 103 -17.70 8.37 -27.11
C ARG A 103 -16.75 9.53 -27.38
N THR A 104 -15.69 9.67 -26.60
CA THR A 104 -14.76 10.79 -26.69
C THR A 104 -13.32 10.28 -26.66
N GLU A 105 -12.65 10.34 -27.81
CA GLU A 105 -11.27 9.91 -27.92
C GLU A 105 -10.35 10.70 -26.95
N GLY A 106 -9.49 10.02 -26.25
CA GLY A 106 -8.50 10.63 -25.36
C GLY A 106 -9.02 11.15 -24.02
N ILE A 107 -10.31 10.95 -23.69
CA ILE A 107 -10.85 11.40 -22.40
C ILE A 107 -10.17 10.73 -21.20
N GLY A 108 -9.69 9.51 -21.40
CA GLY A 108 -8.90 8.78 -20.40
C GLY A 108 -9.74 8.23 -19.25
N GLY A 109 -9.07 8.01 -18.11
CA GLY A 109 -9.62 7.44 -16.88
C GLY A 109 -8.68 6.37 -16.32
N HIS A 110 -8.37 6.46 -15.02
CA HIS A 110 -7.40 5.59 -14.39
C HIS A 110 -8.09 4.49 -13.57
N LEU A 111 -8.20 3.28 -14.14
CA LEU A 111 -8.78 2.13 -13.43
C LEU A 111 -7.79 1.44 -12.49
N SER A 112 -6.49 1.46 -12.78
CA SER A 112 -5.47 0.77 -12.00
C SER A 112 -5.36 1.30 -10.56
N THR A 113 -5.39 2.61 -10.38
CA THR A 113 -5.36 3.24 -9.05
C THR A 113 -6.58 2.85 -8.23
N TYR A 114 -7.78 2.90 -8.83
CA TYR A 114 -8.98 2.43 -8.16
C TYR A 114 -8.89 0.93 -7.85
N ALA A 115 -8.45 0.11 -8.79
CA ALA A 115 -8.36 -1.34 -8.60
C ALA A 115 -7.46 -1.71 -7.41
N SER A 116 -6.35 -0.98 -7.24
CA SER A 116 -5.42 -1.17 -6.11
C SER A 116 -6.02 -0.74 -4.77
N SER A 117 -6.87 0.28 -4.75
CA SER A 117 -7.49 0.83 -3.53
C SER A 117 -8.91 0.33 -3.27
N ALA A 118 -9.48 -0.48 -4.16
CA ALA A 118 -10.88 -0.88 -4.10
C ALA A 118 -11.28 -1.53 -2.77
N ALA A 119 -10.46 -2.46 -2.26
CA ALA A 119 -10.75 -3.11 -0.99
C ALA A 119 -10.69 -2.13 0.19
N LEU A 120 -9.72 -1.20 0.18
CA LEU A 120 -9.61 -0.15 1.20
C LEU A 120 -10.87 0.73 1.24
N TYR A 121 -11.36 1.16 0.08
CA TYR A 121 -12.56 1.99 0.01
C TYR A 121 -13.81 1.21 0.41
N GLU A 122 -13.95 -0.05 -0.03
CA GLU A 122 -15.10 -0.88 0.37
C GLU A 122 -15.17 -1.04 1.88
N VAL A 123 -14.06 -1.43 2.50
CA VAL A 123 -13.98 -1.58 3.96
C VAL A 123 -14.22 -0.23 4.66
N GLY A 124 -13.65 0.85 4.13
CA GLY A 124 -13.87 2.20 4.65
C GLY A 124 -15.35 2.58 4.66
N PHE A 125 -16.02 2.43 3.52
CA PHE A 125 -17.45 2.77 3.38
C PHE A 125 -18.37 1.85 4.17
N ASN A 126 -18.07 0.56 4.24
CA ASN A 126 -18.97 -0.40 4.85
C ASN A 126 -18.85 -0.43 6.39
N HIS A 127 -17.67 -0.11 6.94
CA HIS A 127 -17.39 -0.34 8.36
C HIS A 127 -16.84 0.84 9.14
N PHE A 128 -16.26 1.84 8.47
CA PHE A 128 -15.54 2.91 9.16
C PHE A 128 -16.09 4.31 8.91
N PHE A 129 -16.40 4.68 7.67
CA PHE A 129 -16.86 6.03 7.36
C PHE A 129 -18.28 6.25 7.85
N ARG A 130 -18.48 7.33 8.59
CA ARG A 130 -19.77 7.70 9.16
C ARG A 130 -20.46 8.72 8.29
N GLY A 131 -21.70 8.44 7.89
CA GLY A 131 -22.56 9.40 7.23
C GLY A 131 -23.13 10.44 8.20
N LYS A 132 -23.92 11.37 7.67
CA LYS A 132 -24.63 12.40 8.47
C LYS A 132 -25.94 11.88 9.07
N ALA A 133 -26.05 10.57 9.30
CA ALA A 133 -27.21 10.00 9.95
C ALA A 133 -27.35 10.56 11.37
N ASP A 134 -28.58 10.69 11.84
CA ASP A 134 -28.92 11.07 13.22
C ASP A 134 -28.44 12.48 13.67
N GLY A 135 -28.29 13.41 12.73
CA GLY A 135 -27.92 14.80 13.03
C GLY A 135 -26.45 15.01 13.42
N GLY A 136 -25.60 13.99 13.24
CA GLY A 136 -24.16 14.08 13.46
C GLY A 136 -23.41 14.77 12.31
N PHE A 137 -22.17 15.20 12.60
CA PHE A 137 -21.23 15.67 11.57
C PHE A 137 -20.59 14.45 10.91
N GLY A 138 -21.03 14.00 9.75
CA GLY A 138 -20.41 12.89 9.05
C GLY A 138 -18.91 13.07 8.82
N ASP A 139 -18.19 11.97 8.54
CA ASP A 139 -16.78 12.01 8.22
C ASP A 139 -16.54 12.74 6.89
N GLN A 140 -15.45 13.48 6.83
CA GLN A 140 -14.95 14.12 5.60
C GLN A 140 -13.86 13.26 5.02
N VAL A 141 -14.09 12.66 3.87
CA VAL A 141 -13.13 11.77 3.20
C VAL A 141 -12.66 12.41 1.90
N PHE A 142 -11.34 12.54 1.76
CA PHE A 142 -10.72 13.08 0.56
C PHE A 142 -10.18 11.93 -0.29
N PHE A 143 -10.76 11.74 -1.45
CA PHE A 143 -10.36 10.69 -2.38
C PHE A 143 -9.34 11.20 -3.37
N GLN A 144 -8.38 10.35 -3.72
CA GLN A 144 -7.47 10.64 -4.82
C GLN A 144 -8.23 10.70 -6.14
N GLY A 145 -8.03 11.75 -6.93
CA GLY A 145 -8.72 11.93 -8.20
C GLY A 145 -8.56 10.75 -9.17
N HIS A 146 -7.39 10.09 -9.18
CA HIS A 146 -7.14 8.90 -10.00
C HIS A 146 -7.97 7.67 -9.58
N ALA A 147 -8.51 7.64 -8.38
CA ALA A 147 -9.40 6.58 -7.89
C ALA A 147 -10.90 6.93 -8.05
N SER A 148 -11.21 8.13 -8.54
CA SER A 148 -12.59 8.63 -8.70
C SER A 148 -13.54 7.71 -9.46
N PRO A 149 -13.12 6.90 -10.47
CA PRO A 149 -14.05 6.00 -11.15
C PRO A 149 -14.80 5.07 -10.19
N GLY A 150 -14.12 4.55 -9.16
CA GLY A 150 -14.75 3.71 -8.16
C GLY A 150 -15.73 4.46 -7.26
N ILE A 151 -15.43 5.71 -6.94
CA ILE A 151 -16.29 6.55 -6.11
C ILE A 151 -17.58 6.92 -6.83
N TYR A 152 -17.49 7.32 -8.10
CA TYR A 152 -18.67 7.60 -8.93
C TYR A 152 -19.51 6.33 -9.16
N ALA A 153 -18.86 5.20 -9.46
CA ALA A 153 -19.56 3.93 -9.62
C ALA A 153 -20.29 3.51 -8.35
N ARG A 154 -19.69 3.71 -7.17
CA ARG A 154 -20.35 3.46 -5.90
C ARG A 154 -21.55 4.39 -5.70
N ALA A 155 -21.38 5.67 -5.92
CA ALA A 155 -22.48 6.63 -5.81
C ALA A 155 -23.66 6.31 -6.75
N TYR A 156 -23.36 5.78 -7.94
CA TYR A 156 -24.38 5.29 -8.86
C TYR A 156 -25.11 4.05 -8.33
N VAL A 157 -24.37 3.04 -7.85
CA VAL A 157 -24.95 1.82 -7.27
C VAL A 157 -25.82 2.14 -6.05
N GLU A 158 -25.44 3.16 -5.28
CA GLU A 158 -26.22 3.68 -4.15
C GLU A 158 -27.41 4.56 -4.56
N GLY A 159 -27.61 4.82 -5.84
CA GLY A 159 -28.70 5.66 -6.36
C GLY A 159 -28.49 7.17 -6.15
N ARG A 160 -27.27 7.61 -5.84
CA ARG A 160 -26.90 9.01 -5.63
C ARG A 160 -26.51 9.73 -6.91
N LEU A 161 -26.12 8.99 -7.94
CA LEU A 161 -25.86 9.48 -9.28
C LEU A 161 -26.73 8.72 -10.28
N SER A 162 -27.17 9.41 -11.32
CA SER A 162 -27.89 8.84 -12.45
C SER A 162 -26.92 8.31 -13.52
N GLU A 163 -27.42 7.51 -14.45
CA GLU A 163 -26.64 7.07 -15.61
C GLU A 163 -26.18 8.25 -16.48
N LYS A 164 -27.03 9.30 -16.61
CA LYS A 164 -26.69 10.52 -17.36
C LYS A 164 -25.48 11.23 -16.73
N GLU A 165 -25.42 11.31 -15.40
CA GLU A 165 -24.28 11.93 -14.71
C GLU A 165 -23.01 11.11 -14.87
N LEU A 166 -23.10 9.77 -14.87
CA LEU A 166 -21.94 8.92 -15.18
C LEU A 166 -21.48 9.07 -16.64
N ASP A 167 -22.39 9.27 -17.58
CA ASP A 167 -22.06 9.50 -18.99
C ASP A 167 -21.32 10.82 -19.20
N ASN A 168 -21.50 11.79 -18.29
CA ASN A 168 -20.76 13.05 -18.25
C ASN A 168 -19.38 12.95 -17.59
N TYR A 169 -18.90 11.73 -17.30
CA TYR A 169 -17.59 11.52 -16.68
C TYR A 169 -16.49 12.29 -17.40
N ARG A 170 -15.78 13.18 -16.67
CA ARG A 170 -14.73 14.08 -17.16
C ARG A 170 -15.18 15.14 -18.17
N HIS A 171 -16.46 15.40 -18.27
CA HIS A 171 -17.04 16.51 -19.02
C HIS A 171 -17.52 17.60 -18.05
N GLU A 172 -16.61 18.42 -17.54
CA GLU A 172 -16.88 19.44 -16.51
C GLU A 172 -17.83 20.57 -16.98
N VAL A 173 -17.99 20.73 -18.26
CA VAL A 173 -18.69 21.90 -18.88
C VAL A 173 -20.06 21.52 -19.46
N ALA A 174 -20.48 20.29 -19.34
CA ALA A 174 -21.84 19.91 -19.72
C ALA A 174 -22.79 20.43 -18.62
N GLY A 175 -23.50 21.50 -18.89
CA GLY A 175 -24.31 22.25 -17.94
C GLY A 175 -25.45 21.52 -17.22
N ASP A 176 -25.46 20.21 -17.24
CA ASP A 176 -26.44 19.31 -16.62
C ASP A 176 -25.78 18.17 -15.82
N GLY A 177 -24.51 18.29 -15.43
CA GLY A 177 -23.78 17.30 -14.64
C GLY A 177 -23.49 17.77 -13.23
#